data_0ee55f3a6cff56b6c4ca67e054e2d350
#
_entry.id   0ee55f3a6cff56b6c4ca67e054e2d350
#
_cell.length_a   1.000
_cell.length_b   1.000
_cell.length_c   1.000
_cell.angle_alpha   90.00
_cell.angle_beta   90.00
_cell.angle_gamma   90.00
#
_symmetry.space_group_name_H-M   'P 1'
#
loop_
_entity.id
_entity.type
_entity.pdbx_description
1 polymer ?
#
loop_
_entity_poly.entity_id
_entity_poly.type
_entity_poly.pdbx_seq_one_letter_code
_entity_poly.pdbx_strand_id
1 'polypeptide(L)'
;VAPFYNPLVGMTGSHVIPKNNPNSFMGYGVHFFWRMFDIVSRITPKTGEMVAFRKVFNSMPANAVDEACIEFLIKQKNFSVKYIPDAIVLNKGPETVGDFLSQRRRIWWGYFHFVHETNGEFSFVSPSFFKMVGLVIKTTEWNVQAITHVPVFIVIEAIGRILGWWDYTIAKKNHLI
;
A
#
# COMPACT_ATOMS: atom_id res chain seq x y z
N VAL A 1 -14.88 13.44 -7.89
CA VAL A 1 -14.91 14.94 -7.91
C VAL A 1 -15.63 15.51 -6.68
N ALA A 2 -16.76 14.93 -6.24
CA ALA A 2 -17.53 15.45 -5.08
C ALA A 2 -16.70 15.74 -3.81
N PRO A 3 -15.73 14.89 -3.38
CA PRO A 3 -14.94 15.20 -2.19
C PRO A 3 -14.17 16.52 -2.24
N PHE A 4 -13.82 16.99 -3.45
CA PHE A 4 -13.05 18.23 -3.65
C PHE A 4 -13.87 19.51 -3.54
N TYR A 5 -15.22 19.44 -3.38
CA TYR A 5 -16.00 20.59 -2.98
C TYR A 5 -15.62 21.09 -1.57
N ASN A 6 -15.10 20.21 -0.71
CA ASN A 6 -14.45 20.63 0.52
C ASN A 6 -13.03 21.15 0.18
N PRO A 7 -12.74 22.45 0.42
CA PRO A 7 -11.44 23.03 0.07
C PRO A 7 -10.26 22.42 0.84
N LEU A 8 -10.50 21.79 1.98
CA LEU A 8 -9.47 21.14 2.79
C LEU A 8 -9.05 19.76 2.26
N VAL A 9 -9.80 19.17 1.33
CA VAL A 9 -9.46 17.87 0.73
C VAL A 9 -8.47 18.09 -0.40
N GLY A 10 -7.25 17.60 -0.25
CA GLY A 10 -6.18 17.68 -1.23
C GLY A 10 -6.01 16.43 -2.07
N MET A 11 -6.37 15.26 -1.54
CA MET A 11 -6.19 13.99 -2.22
C MET A 11 -7.29 12.99 -1.85
N THR A 12 -7.64 12.12 -2.81
CA THR A 12 -8.56 11.00 -2.58
C THR A 12 -7.95 9.70 -3.09
N GLY A 13 -8.18 8.61 -2.36
CA GLY A 13 -7.84 7.25 -2.77
C GLY A 13 -9.09 6.42 -3.05
N SER A 14 -8.93 5.38 -3.84
CA SER A 14 -9.99 4.47 -4.31
C SER A 14 -10.01 3.15 -3.57
N HIS A 15 -11.13 2.43 -3.69
CA HIS A 15 -11.29 1.05 -3.25
C HIS A 15 -10.89 0.09 -4.37
N VAL A 16 -9.88 -0.72 -4.14
CA VAL A 16 -9.39 -1.69 -5.11
C VAL A 16 -10.05 -3.04 -4.90
N ILE A 17 -10.63 -3.57 -5.97
CA ILE A 17 -11.17 -4.93 -6.03
C ILE A 17 -10.30 -5.75 -7.00
N PRO A 18 -9.62 -6.80 -6.52
CA PRO A 18 -8.80 -7.66 -7.37
C PRO A 18 -9.62 -8.45 -8.38
N LYS A 19 -9.08 -8.58 -9.60
CA LYS A 19 -9.62 -9.46 -10.66
C LYS A 19 -9.00 -10.86 -10.65
N ASN A 20 -8.05 -11.11 -9.76
CA ASN A 20 -7.43 -12.43 -9.60
C ASN A 20 -8.47 -13.47 -9.17
N ASN A 21 -8.30 -14.72 -9.62
CA ASN A 21 -9.16 -15.82 -9.18
C ASN A 21 -9.01 -16.07 -7.66
N PRO A 22 -10.03 -15.80 -6.82
CA PRO A 22 -9.92 -15.92 -5.36
C PRO A 22 -9.65 -17.35 -4.88
N ASN A 23 -9.94 -18.36 -5.72
CA ASN A 23 -9.71 -19.76 -5.39
C ASN A 23 -8.26 -20.23 -5.65
N SER A 24 -7.46 -19.43 -6.37
CA SER A 24 -6.03 -19.70 -6.51
C SER A 24 -5.26 -19.21 -5.28
N PHE A 25 -4.10 -19.83 -5.00
CA PHE A 25 -3.25 -19.43 -3.88
C PHE A 25 -2.90 -17.92 -3.94
N MET A 26 -2.37 -17.46 -5.07
CA MET A 26 -2.01 -16.05 -5.23
C MET A 26 -3.22 -15.12 -5.23
N GLY A 27 -4.31 -15.52 -5.90
CA GLY A 27 -5.54 -14.75 -5.90
C GLY A 27 -6.11 -14.57 -4.50
N TYR A 28 -6.15 -15.63 -3.68
CA TYR A 28 -6.55 -15.52 -2.28
C TYR A 28 -5.73 -14.46 -1.54
N GLY A 29 -4.40 -14.52 -1.64
CA GLY A 29 -3.51 -13.56 -0.97
C GLY A 29 -3.73 -12.13 -1.42
N VAL A 30 -3.88 -11.91 -2.73
CA VAL A 30 -4.15 -10.57 -3.30
C VAL A 30 -5.47 -10.01 -2.76
N HIS A 31 -6.55 -10.83 -2.74
CA HIS A 31 -7.83 -10.43 -2.15
C HIS A 31 -7.71 -10.15 -0.66
N PHE A 32 -6.97 -10.96 0.07
CA PHE A 32 -6.71 -10.77 1.49
C PHE A 32 -6.00 -9.44 1.77
N PHE A 33 -4.93 -9.11 1.03
CA PHE A 33 -4.19 -7.85 1.20
C PHE A 33 -5.05 -6.63 0.88
N TRP A 34 -5.83 -6.65 -0.20
CA TRP A 34 -6.71 -5.53 -0.56
C TRP A 34 -7.88 -5.36 0.41
N ARG A 35 -8.41 -6.45 0.97
CA ARG A 35 -9.40 -6.38 2.06
C ARG A 35 -8.79 -5.72 3.32
N MET A 36 -7.59 -6.11 3.71
CA MET A 36 -6.88 -5.45 4.80
C MET A 36 -6.65 -3.96 4.51
N PHE A 37 -6.25 -3.63 3.29
CA PHE A 37 -6.05 -2.25 2.87
C PHE A 37 -7.34 -1.42 2.97
N ASP A 38 -8.48 -1.95 2.52
CA ASP A 38 -9.79 -1.29 2.65
C ASP A 38 -10.14 -1.01 4.11
N ILE A 39 -10.00 -1.99 5.00
CA ILE A 39 -10.31 -1.83 6.43
C ILE A 39 -9.41 -0.76 7.08
N VAL A 40 -8.12 -0.77 6.79
CA VAL A 40 -7.19 0.25 7.31
C VAL A 40 -7.54 1.63 6.76
N SER A 41 -7.84 1.73 5.47
CA SER A 41 -8.12 3.00 4.80
C SER A 41 -9.41 3.68 5.26
N ARG A 42 -10.38 2.91 5.76
CA ARG A 42 -11.59 3.44 6.40
C ARG A 42 -11.31 4.09 7.76
N ILE A 43 -10.23 3.68 8.44
CA ILE A 43 -9.84 4.23 9.76
C ILE A 43 -8.80 5.34 9.58
N THR A 44 -7.76 5.05 8.81
CA THR A 44 -6.69 5.99 8.47
C THR A 44 -6.62 6.05 6.96
N PRO A 45 -7.16 7.10 6.33
CA PRO A 45 -7.21 7.21 4.88
C PRO A 45 -5.85 6.97 4.25
N LYS A 46 -5.79 5.98 3.38
CA LYS A 46 -4.64 5.64 2.55
C LYS A 46 -5.05 5.67 1.09
N THR A 47 -4.07 5.88 0.24
CA THR A 47 -4.25 5.92 -1.20
C THR A 47 -3.61 4.68 -1.82
N GLY A 48 -4.22 4.17 -2.87
CA GLY A 48 -3.76 2.99 -3.60
C GLY A 48 -3.75 3.26 -5.11
N GLU A 49 -4.03 2.25 -5.90
CA GLU A 49 -3.88 2.19 -7.36
C GLU A 49 -4.44 3.36 -8.19
N MET A 50 -5.49 4.03 -7.70
CA MET A 50 -6.02 5.21 -8.36
C MET A 50 -6.21 6.33 -7.34
N VAL A 51 -5.60 7.46 -7.64
CA VAL A 51 -5.66 8.66 -6.82
C VAL A 51 -6.10 9.86 -7.64
N ALA A 52 -6.79 10.78 -6.99
CA ALA A 52 -7.03 12.11 -7.52
C ALA A 52 -6.51 13.12 -6.50
N PHE A 53 -5.84 14.18 -6.95
CA PHE A 53 -5.27 15.19 -6.06
C PHE A 53 -5.29 16.59 -6.66
N ARG A 54 -5.23 17.60 -5.78
CA ARG A 54 -5.05 19.00 -6.21
C ARG A 54 -3.61 19.22 -6.62
N LYS A 55 -3.39 19.94 -7.71
CA LYS A 55 -2.06 20.38 -8.13
C LYS A 55 -1.57 21.51 -7.21
N VAL A 56 -1.03 21.13 -6.04
CA VAL A 56 -0.52 22.08 -5.03
C VAL A 56 1.01 22.05 -4.89
N PHE A 57 1.67 21.27 -5.75
CA PHE A 57 3.13 21.20 -5.87
C PHE A 57 3.54 21.16 -7.36
N ASN A 58 4.77 21.59 -7.67
CA ASN A 58 5.26 21.71 -9.05
C ASN A 58 6.09 20.49 -9.50
N SER A 59 6.72 19.80 -8.54
CA SER A 59 7.57 18.64 -8.81
C SER A 59 7.37 17.60 -7.73
N MET A 60 7.64 16.36 -8.09
CA MET A 60 7.64 15.21 -7.19
C MET A 60 9.01 14.52 -7.32
N PRO A 61 9.62 14.10 -6.20
CA PRO A 61 10.85 13.32 -6.26
C PRO A 61 10.58 11.99 -6.97
N ALA A 62 11.56 11.52 -7.75
CA ALA A 62 11.48 10.20 -8.35
C ALA A 62 11.50 9.13 -7.26
N ASN A 63 10.47 8.32 -7.18
CA ASN A 63 10.35 7.27 -6.19
C ASN A 63 9.57 6.07 -6.74
N ALA A 64 9.74 4.91 -6.11
CA ALA A 64 9.00 3.68 -6.44
C ALA A 64 7.61 3.58 -5.75
N VAL A 65 7.25 4.59 -4.94
CA VAL A 65 5.98 4.67 -4.18
C VAL A 65 5.33 6.04 -4.38
N ASP A 66 4.93 6.32 -5.61
CA ASP A 66 4.43 7.63 -6.05
C ASP A 66 3.26 8.14 -5.21
N GLU A 67 2.30 7.26 -4.88
CA GLU A 67 1.11 7.63 -4.11
C GLU A 67 1.50 8.13 -2.70
N ALA A 68 2.50 7.50 -2.08
CA ALA A 68 3.00 7.92 -0.77
C ALA A 68 3.71 9.27 -0.84
N CYS A 69 4.45 9.54 -1.92
CA CYS A 69 5.08 10.83 -2.18
C CYS A 69 4.02 11.93 -2.36
N ILE A 70 3.00 11.69 -3.18
CA ILE A 70 1.91 12.63 -3.40
C ILE A 70 1.17 12.90 -2.08
N GLU A 71 0.83 11.85 -1.32
CA GLU A 71 0.17 11.97 -0.02
C GLU A 71 0.97 12.86 0.94
N PHE A 72 2.30 12.67 1.01
CA PHE A 72 3.20 13.45 1.84
C PHE A 72 3.20 14.92 1.44
N LEU A 73 3.38 15.24 0.14
CA LEU A 73 3.38 16.61 -0.37
C LEU A 73 2.04 17.33 -0.15
N ILE A 74 0.93 16.63 -0.26
CA ILE A 74 -0.43 17.13 0.02
C ILE A 74 -0.55 17.50 1.51
N LYS A 75 -0.09 16.60 2.40
CA LYS A 75 -0.13 16.82 3.85
C LYS A 75 0.78 17.96 4.30
N GLN A 76 1.96 18.11 3.69
CA GLN A 76 2.84 19.26 3.94
C GLN A 76 2.19 20.61 3.62
N LYS A 77 1.21 20.64 2.72
CA LYS A 77 0.41 21.82 2.39
C LYS A 77 -0.85 21.96 3.24
N ASN A 78 -0.95 21.22 4.36
CA ASN A 78 -2.09 21.19 5.28
C ASN A 78 -3.42 20.73 4.66
N PHE A 79 -3.39 19.98 3.56
CA PHE A 79 -4.56 19.36 3.01
C PHE A 79 -4.79 17.97 3.62
N SER A 80 -6.06 17.57 3.67
CA SER A 80 -6.46 16.24 4.10
C SER A 80 -6.52 15.25 2.95
N VAL A 81 -6.34 13.97 3.29
CA VAL A 81 -6.54 12.83 2.39
C VAL A 81 -7.85 12.14 2.75
N LYS A 82 -8.62 11.72 1.74
CA LYS A 82 -9.86 10.95 1.94
C LYS A 82 -9.80 9.62 1.19
N TYR A 83 -10.23 8.56 1.84
CA TYR A 83 -10.54 7.30 1.21
C TYR A 83 -11.99 7.29 0.75
N ILE A 84 -12.26 6.86 -0.49
CA ILE A 84 -13.58 6.85 -1.09
C ILE A 84 -13.97 5.40 -1.42
N PRO A 85 -14.71 4.71 -0.52
CA PRO A 85 -15.08 3.30 -0.71
C PRO A 85 -15.89 3.02 -1.97
N ASP A 86 -16.67 4.01 -2.41
CA ASP A 86 -17.55 3.90 -3.59
C ASP A 86 -16.78 4.15 -4.91
N ALA A 87 -15.54 4.63 -4.84
CA ALA A 87 -14.68 4.78 -6.01
C ALA A 87 -13.96 3.46 -6.28
N ILE A 88 -14.64 2.53 -6.94
CA ILE A 88 -14.15 1.17 -7.18
C ILE A 88 -13.17 1.16 -8.36
N VAL A 89 -12.03 0.51 -8.16
CA VAL A 89 -11.02 0.21 -9.20
C VAL A 89 -10.81 -1.28 -9.27
N LEU A 90 -10.96 -1.82 -10.47
CA LEU A 90 -10.66 -3.22 -10.75
C LEU A 90 -9.18 -3.35 -11.13
N ASN A 91 -8.41 -4.03 -10.31
CA ASN A 91 -6.97 -4.24 -10.54
C ASN A 91 -6.64 -5.74 -10.65
N LYS A 92 -5.67 -6.09 -11.48
CA LYS A 92 -5.10 -7.43 -11.54
C LYS A 92 -3.76 -7.42 -10.81
N GLY A 93 -3.73 -8.04 -9.64
CA GLY A 93 -2.53 -8.20 -8.84
C GLY A 93 -1.61 -9.32 -9.36
N PRO A 94 -0.47 -9.55 -8.70
CA PRO A 94 0.48 -10.61 -9.05
C PRO A 94 -0.18 -11.99 -9.15
N GLU A 95 0.23 -12.79 -10.13
CA GLU A 95 -0.27 -14.14 -10.34
C GLU A 95 0.71 -15.22 -9.86
N THR A 96 1.97 -14.86 -9.65
CA THR A 96 3.00 -15.75 -9.11
C THR A 96 3.63 -15.20 -7.83
N VAL A 97 4.20 -16.09 -7.02
CA VAL A 97 4.95 -15.69 -5.82
C VAL A 97 6.16 -14.82 -6.20
N GLY A 98 6.81 -15.11 -7.33
CA GLY A 98 7.93 -14.33 -7.85
C GLY A 98 7.54 -12.89 -8.16
N ASP A 99 6.43 -12.67 -8.86
CA ASP A 99 5.92 -11.33 -9.19
C ASP A 99 5.53 -10.57 -7.92
N PHE A 100 4.87 -11.26 -6.97
CA PHE A 100 4.52 -10.68 -5.69
C PHE A 100 5.76 -10.23 -4.90
N LEU A 101 6.76 -11.08 -4.77
CA LEU A 101 8.02 -10.74 -4.10
C LEU A 101 8.74 -9.58 -4.79
N SER A 102 8.79 -9.58 -6.12
CA SER A 102 9.39 -8.49 -6.90
C SER A 102 8.68 -7.17 -6.65
N GLN A 103 7.34 -7.18 -6.65
CA GLN A 103 6.53 -6.00 -6.33
C GLN A 103 6.77 -5.52 -4.90
N ARG A 104 6.71 -6.42 -3.90
CA ARG A 104 6.93 -6.09 -2.49
C ARG A 104 8.32 -5.53 -2.24
N ARG A 105 9.35 -6.15 -2.82
CA ARG A 105 10.74 -5.73 -2.75
C ARG A 105 10.92 -4.30 -3.25
N ARG A 106 10.35 -3.96 -4.43
CA ARG A 106 10.37 -2.62 -5.00
C ARG A 106 9.66 -1.60 -4.10
N ILE A 107 8.47 -1.94 -3.61
CA ILE A 107 7.67 -1.06 -2.73
C ILE A 107 8.42 -0.78 -1.43
N TRP A 108 8.98 -1.78 -0.77
CA TRP A 108 9.71 -1.59 0.48
C TRP A 108 11.01 -0.82 0.27
N TRP A 109 11.72 -1.06 -0.83
CA TRP A 109 12.86 -0.23 -1.21
C TRP A 109 12.44 1.24 -1.35
N GLY A 110 11.34 1.52 -2.05
CA GLY A 110 10.81 2.86 -2.22
C GLY A 110 10.47 3.55 -0.91
N TYR A 111 9.88 2.85 0.06
CA TYR A 111 9.62 3.40 1.39
C TYR A 111 10.91 3.74 2.14
N PHE A 112 11.92 2.88 2.15
CA PHE A 112 13.20 3.15 2.80
C PHE A 112 13.92 4.32 2.14
N HIS A 113 13.93 4.36 0.82
CA HIS A 113 14.49 5.47 0.05
C HIS A 113 13.79 6.80 0.42
N PHE A 114 12.46 6.82 0.45
CA PHE A 114 11.70 8.04 0.71
C PHE A 114 11.85 8.54 2.16
N VAL A 115 11.93 7.67 3.14
CA VAL A 115 12.27 8.06 4.53
C VAL A 115 13.62 8.76 4.58
N HIS A 116 14.61 8.26 3.85
CA HIS A 116 15.94 8.88 3.79
C HIS A 116 15.91 10.23 3.05
N GLU A 117 15.27 10.31 1.90
CA GLU A 117 15.13 11.55 1.10
C GLU A 117 14.45 12.69 1.88
N THR A 118 13.50 12.34 2.74
CA THR A 118 12.78 13.31 3.57
C THR A 118 13.43 13.56 4.93
N ASN A 119 14.66 13.07 5.17
CA ASN A 119 15.34 13.14 6.46
C ASN A 119 14.48 12.66 7.65
N GLY A 120 13.62 11.67 7.41
CA GLY A 120 12.73 11.10 8.41
C GLY A 120 11.42 11.87 8.64
N GLU A 121 11.16 12.97 7.93
CA GLU A 121 9.86 13.67 8.01
C GLU A 121 8.71 12.77 7.51
N PHE A 122 8.96 11.97 6.48
CA PHE A 122 8.03 10.94 6.07
C PHE A 122 8.16 9.73 7.00
N SER A 123 7.04 9.28 7.55
CA SER A 123 6.95 7.98 8.22
C SER A 123 5.87 7.14 7.56
N PHE A 124 6.22 5.95 7.12
CA PHE A 124 5.18 5.00 6.74
C PHE A 124 4.49 4.52 8.02
N VAL A 125 3.18 4.77 8.11
CA VAL A 125 2.39 4.33 9.25
C VAL A 125 2.33 2.81 9.22
N SER A 126 3.23 2.18 10.00
CA SER A 126 3.12 0.76 10.29
C SER A 126 2.24 0.60 11.54
N PRO A 127 1.10 -0.08 11.46
CA PRO A 127 0.36 -0.45 12.65
C PRO A 127 1.29 -1.22 13.59
N SER A 128 1.12 -1.06 14.92
CA SER A 128 1.86 -1.89 15.86
C SER A 128 1.58 -3.38 15.59
N PHE A 129 2.50 -4.27 15.95
CA PHE A 129 2.36 -5.71 15.76
C PHE A 129 0.99 -6.24 16.24
N PHE A 130 0.54 -5.83 17.43
CA PHE A 130 -0.77 -6.26 17.97
C PHE A 130 -1.95 -5.74 17.14
N LYS A 131 -1.86 -4.53 16.57
CA LYS A 131 -2.88 -4.00 15.66
C LYS A 131 -2.91 -4.80 14.36
N MET A 132 -1.74 -5.18 13.84
CA MET A 132 -1.66 -6.03 12.64
C MET A 132 -2.25 -7.42 12.88
N VAL A 133 -1.93 -8.06 14.01
CA VAL A 133 -2.52 -9.35 14.39
C VAL A 133 -4.03 -9.22 14.52
N GLY A 134 -4.54 -8.21 15.22
CA GLY A 134 -5.98 -7.96 15.35
C GLY A 134 -6.64 -7.71 13.99
N LEU A 135 -5.98 -7.01 13.06
CA LEU A 135 -6.48 -6.77 11.72
C LEU A 135 -6.56 -8.09 10.92
N VAL A 136 -5.50 -8.91 10.96
CA VAL A 136 -5.48 -10.24 10.32
C VAL A 136 -6.63 -11.10 10.84
N ILE A 137 -6.81 -11.18 12.16
CA ILE A 137 -7.90 -11.95 12.78
C ILE A 137 -9.27 -11.43 12.29
N LYS A 138 -9.46 -10.13 12.26
CA LYS A 138 -10.72 -9.50 11.85
C LYS A 138 -11.04 -9.66 10.37
N THR A 139 -10.02 -9.66 9.50
CA THR A 139 -10.19 -9.74 8.05
C THR A 139 -10.26 -11.17 7.53
N THR A 140 -9.79 -12.12 8.32
CA THR A 140 -9.76 -13.53 7.94
C THR A 140 -11.15 -14.15 8.08
N GLU A 141 -11.70 -14.65 7.00
CA GLU A 141 -12.81 -15.60 7.02
C GLU A 141 -12.22 -16.97 7.35
N TRP A 142 -12.42 -17.41 8.58
CA TRP A 142 -11.79 -18.63 9.12
C TRP A 142 -12.33 -19.87 8.40
N ASN A 143 -11.63 -20.32 7.41
CA ASN A 143 -11.83 -21.56 6.70
C ASN A 143 -10.47 -22.28 6.49
N VAL A 144 -10.47 -23.48 5.96
CA VAL A 144 -9.25 -24.27 5.72
C VAL A 144 -8.26 -23.52 4.85
N GLN A 145 -8.74 -22.79 3.84
CA GLN A 145 -7.92 -21.99 2.96
C GLN A 145 -7.23 -20.84 3.71
N ALA A 146 -7.95 -20.15 4.61
CA ALA A 146 -7.39 -19.08 5.43
C ALA A 146 -6.27 -19.59 6.34
N ILE A 147 -6.52 -20.70 7.04
CA ILE A 147 -5.56 -21.30 7.97
C ILE A 147 -4.25 -21.68 7.27
N THR A 148 -4.33 -22.15 6.01
CA THR A 148 -3.15 -22.57 5.24
C THR A 148 -2.47 -21.42 4.51
N HIS A 149 -3.22 -20.47 3.95
CA HIS A 149 -2.68 -19.43 3.06
C HIS A 149 -2.19 -18.20 3.81
N VAL A 150 -2.94 -17.72 4.83
CA VAL A 150 -2.61 -16.48 5.52
C VAL A 150 -1.21 -16.51 6.16
N PRO A 151 -0.80 -17.56 6.91
CA PRO A 151 0.55 -17.61 7.47
C PRO A 151 1.64 -17.56 6.38
N VAL A 152 1.42 -18.27 5.25
CA VAL A 152 2.39 -18.28 4.14
C VAL A 152 2.52 -16.88 3.53
N PHE A 153 1.40 -16.16 3.32
CA PHE A 153 1.43 -14.79 2.83
C PHE A 153 2.12 -13.82 3.79
N ILE A 154 1.94 -13.98 5.10
CA ILE A 154 2.66 -13.18 6.11
C ILE A 154 4.19 -13.40 5.97
N VAL A 155 4.62 -14.64 5.78
CA VAL A 155 6.04 -14.97 5.59
C VAL A 155 6.56 -14.36 4.27
N ILE A 156 5.82 -14.50 3.17
CA ILE A 156 6.21 -13.94 1.87
C ILE A 156 6.32 -12.40 1.95
N GLU A 157 5.38 -11.73 2.62
CA GLU A 157 5.43 -10.28 2.85
C GLU A 157 6.67 -9.89 3.67
N ALA A 158 6.97 -10.63 4.73
CA ALA A 158 8.17 -10.40 5.55
C ALA A 158 9.46 -10.56 4.72
N ILE A 159 9.53 -11.59 3.88
CA ILE A 159 10.66 -11.80 2.95
C ILE A 159 10.77 -10.60 1.98
N GLY A 160 9.67 -10.17 1.36
CA GLY A 160 9.66 -9.02 0.46
C GLY A 160 10.19 -7.75 1.14
N ARG A 161 9.82 -7.53 2.40
CA ARG A 161 10.31 -6.41 3.22
C ARG A 161 11.81 -6.48 3.48
N ILE A 162 12.29 -7.66 3.88
CA ILE A 162 13.73 -7.89 4.13
C ILE A 162 14.53 -7.69 2.85
N LEU A 163 14.05 -8.20 1.72
CA LEU A 163 14.72 -8.03 0.43
C LEU A 163 14.75 -6.56 -0.03
N GLY A 164 13.67 -5.80 0.19
CA GLY A 164 13.64 -4.37 -0.10
C GLY A 164 14.62 -3.58 0.77
N TRP A 165 14.69 -3.90 2.07
CA TRP A 165 15.67 -3.33 2.98
C TRP A 165 17.11 -3.68 2.56
N TRP A 166 17.37 -4.95 2.21
CA TRP A 166 18.67 -5.41 1.72
C TRP A 166 19.11 -4.67 0.46
N ASP A 167 18.22 -4.52 -0.51
CA ASP A 167 18.50 -3.79 -1.75
C ASP A 167 18.86 -2.33 -1.48
N TYR A 168 18.14 -1.71 -0.55
CA TYR A 168 18.38 -0.32 -0.21
C TYR A 168 19.70 -0.13 0.57
N THR A 169 19.93 -0.93 1.61
CA THR A 169 21.03 -0.71 2.56
C THR A 169 22.35 -1.36 2.14
N ILE A 170 22.32 -2.59 1.65
CA ILE A 170 23.50 -3.42 1.40
C ILE A 170 23.83 -3.47 -0.09
N ALA A 171 22.89 -3.91 -0.92
CA ALA A 171 23.13 -4.08 -2.34
C ALA A 171 23.16 -2.76 -3.12
N LYS A 172 22.65 -1.67 -2.52
CA LYS A 172 22.55 -0.32 -3.11
C LYS A 172 21.98 -0.33 -4.52
N LYS A 173 21.01 -1.22 -4.74
CA LYS A 173 20.30 -1.31 -6.01
C LYS A 173 19.38 -0.11 -6.18
N ASN A 174 19.29 0.37 -7.41
CA ASN A 174 18.31 1.40 -7.77
C ASN A 174 17.06 0.75 -8.36
N HIS A 175 15.90 1.01 -7.75
CA HIS A 175 14.58 0.58 -8.22
C HIS A 175 13.74 1.77 -8.74
N LEU A 176 14.36 2.93 -8.97
CA LEU A 176 13.70 4.05 -9.65
C LEU A 176 13.41 3.65 -11.09
N ILE A 177 12.23 3.97 -11.56
CA ILE A 177 11.78 3.76 -12.93
C ILE A 177 12.01 5.05 -13.72
#